data_3c9eaa637a13d1149d369a6583ccc6ff
#
_entry.id   3c9eaa637a13d1149d369a6583ccc6ff
#
_cell.length_a   1.000
_cell.length_b   1.000
_cell.length_c   1.000
_cell.angle_alpha   90.00
_cell.angle_beta   90.00
_cell.angle_gamma   90.00
#
_symmetry.space_group_name_H-M   'P 1'
#
loop_
_entity.id
_entity.type
_entity.pdbx_description
1 polymer ?
#
loop_
_entity_poly.entity_id
_entity_poly.type
_entity_poly.pdbx_seq_one_letter_code
_entity_poly.pdbx_strand_id
1 'polypeptide(L)'
;MKLPPVEYEAPTTVAEAVGLLAEHLDEASVLAGGQSLIPLLALRLARPAVLIDINGIDELSGVSAAGGRVTIGAMTREYVAEASEAVADTVPLLAAALPLIGHEAIRSRGTIGGSLAHADPAAELPAVARALDAEFVVRGPSGERVIPADRKSVV
;
A
#
# COMPACT_ATOMS: atom_id res chain seq x y z
N MET A 1 20.94 11.70 4.17
CA MET A 1 21.63 10.90 3.14
C MET A 1 20.95 11.19 1.81
N LYS A 2 21.71 11.44 0.72
CA LYS A 2 21.11 11.75 -0.59
C LYS A 2 20.61 10.46 -1.25
N LEU A 3 19.40 10.48 -1.83
CA LEU A 3 18.90 9.38 -2.65
C LEU A 3 19.77 9.18 -3.90
N PRO A 4 19.79 7.98 -4.51
CA PRO A 4 20.41 7.78 -5.81
C PRO A 4 19.70 8.63 -6.87
N PRO A 5 20.36 8.92 -7.99
CA PRO A 5 19.65 9.43 -9.17
C PRO A 5 18.56 8.43 -9.54
N VAL A 6 17.36 8.92 -9.77
CA VAL A 6 16.19 8.15 -10.14
C VAL A 6 15.28 9.05 -10.96
N GLU A 7 14.70 8.51 -12.00
CA GLU A 7 13.62 9.16 -12.73
C GLU A 7 12.34 9.17 -11.88
N TYR A 8 11.55 10.21 -11.97
CA TYR A 8 10.37 10.38 -11.13
C TYR A 8 9.16 10.68 -12.00
N GLU A 9 8.16 9.80 -11.89
CA GLU A 9 6.89 9.88 -12.55
C GLU A 9 5.77 10.01 -11.52
N ALA A 10 4.79 10.87 -11.77
CA ALA A 10 3.68 11.15 -10.86
C ALA A 10 2.33 11.08 -11.62
N PRO A 11 1.86 9.88 -11.95
CA PRO A 11 0.57 9.68 -12.60
C PRO A 11 -0.58 10.15 -11.71
N THR A 12 -1.67 10.57 -12.33
CA THR A 12 -2.89 11.03 -11.65
C THR A 12 -4.04 10.02 -11.72
N THR A 13 -3.87 8.95 -12.49
CA THR A 13 -4.85 7.87 -12.63
C THR A 13 -4.18 6.50 -12.48
N VAL A 14 -4.97 5.50 -12.07
CA VAL A 14 -4.50 4.11 -12.00
C VAL A 14 -4.10 3.59 -13.38
N ALA A 15 -4.80 3.99 -14.43
CA ALA A 15 -4.47 3.56 -15.79
C ALA A 15 -3.08 4.06 -16.23
N GLU A 16 -2.74 5.32 -15.95
CA GLU A 16 -1.40 5.87 -16.20
C GLU A 16 -0.34 5.13 -15.39
N ALA A 17 -0.56 4.90 -14.09
CA ALA A 17 0.37 4.18 -13.24
C ALA A 17 0.63 2.75 -13.74
N VAL A 18 -0.41 2.04 -14.14
CA VAL A 18 -0.31 0.68 -14.73
C VAL A 18 0.43 0.72 -16.06
N GLY A 19 0.22 1.75 -16.88
CA GLY A 19 0.95 1.97 -18.13
C GLY A 19 2.43 2.12 -17.92
N LEU A 20 2.84 3.01 -16.99
CA LEU A 20 4.24 3.24 -16.63
C LEU A 20 4.90 1.97 -16.05
N LEU A 21 4.18 1.22 -15.19
CA LEU A 21 4.67 -0.06 -14.68
C LEU A 21 4.89 -1.09 -15.79
N ALA A 22 4.01 -1.13 -16.79
CA ALA A 22 4.15 -2.03 -17.92
C ALA A 22 5.30 -1.62 -18.85
N GLU A 23 5.60 -0.33 -18.96
CA GLU A 23 6.71 0.21 -19.76
C GLU A 23 8.07 -0.09 -19.13
N HIS A 24 8.19 0.18 -17.79
CA HIS A 24 9.47 0.08 -17.09
C HIS A 24 9.72 -1.28 -16.40
N LEU A 25 8.72 -2.13 -16.29
CA LEU A 25 8.82 -3.48 -15.71
C LEU A 25 9.57 -3.50 -14.37
N ASP A 26 10.61 -4.34 -14.27
CA ASP A 26 11.41 -4.52 -13.06
C ASP A 26 12.34 -3.32 -12.73
N GLU A 27 12.45 -2.36 -13.63
CA GLU A 27 13.25 -1.14 -13.41
C GLU A 27 12.49 -0.08 -12.60
N ALA A 28 11.16 -0.21 -12.47
CA ALA A 28 10.33 0.71 -11.72
C ALA A 28 10.04 0.23 -10.29
N SER A 29 9.82 1.19 -9.40
CA SER A 29 9.25 0.94 -8.07
C SER A 29 8.12 1.91 -7.79
N VAL A 30 7.02 1.40 -7.22
CA VAL A 30 5.88 2.21 -6.81
C VAL A 30 6.19 2.92 -5.49
N LEU A 31 6.02 4.23 -5.47
CA LEU A 31 6.11 5.04 -4.27
C LEU A 31 4.71 5.34 -3.73
N ALA A 32 4.36 4.71 -2.60
CA ALA A 32 3.17 5.01 -1.81
C ALA A 32 3.54 5.90 -0.62
N GLY A 33 3.39 5.42 0.62
CA GLY A 33 3.78 6.16 1.83
C GLY A 33 5.28 6.40 2.00
N GLY A 34 6.11 5.62 1.33
CA GLY A 34 7.57 5.74 1.31
C GLY A 34 8.27 5.30 2.60
N GLN A 35 7.55 4.78 3.60
CA GLN A 35 8.12 4.50 4.93
C GLN A 35 9.12 3.33 4.92
N SER A 36 8.99 2.41 3.98
CA SER A 36 9.98 1.34 3.74
C SER A 36 10.88 1.66 2.56
N LEU A 37 10.32 2.10 1.42
CA LEU A 37 11.07 2.29 0.19
C LEU A 37 12.13 3.40 0.30
N ILE A 38 11.79 4.57 0.86
CA ILE A 38 12.74 5.70 0.96
C ILE A 38 13.96 5.34 1.82
N PRO A 39 13.84 4.69 2.99
CA PRO A 39 14.99 4.15 3.72
C PRO A 39 15.85 3.18 2.90
N LEU A 40 15.23 2.26 2.15
CA LEU A 40 15.96 1.32 1.29
C LEU A 40 16.75 2.04 0.18
N LEU A 41 16.18 3.08 -0.44
CA LEU A 41 16.87 3.92 -1.41
C LEU A 41 18.04 4.69 -0.76
N ALA A 42 17.82 5.26 0.42
CA ALA A 42 18.84 6.00 1.15
C ALA A 42 20.03 5.11 1.54
N LEU A 43 19.77 3.85 1.90
CA LEU A 43 20.78 2.84 2.22
C LEU A 43 21.37 2.14 0.99
N ARG A 44 20.91 2.44 -0.22
CA ARG A 44 21.31 1.79 -1.48
C ARG A 44 20.95 0.29 -1.57
N LEU A 45 19.99 -0.16 -0.76
CA LEU A 45 19.47 -1.53 -0.79
C LEU A 45 18.45 -1.75 -1.91
N ALA A 46 17.79 -0.68 -2.35
CA ALA A 46 16.98 -0.65 -3.57
C ALA A 46 17.55 0.41 -4.52
N ARG A 47 17.50 0.14 -5.83
CA ARG A 47 18.03 1.04 -6.88
C ARG A 47 17.18 0.97 -8.14
N PRO A 48 15.89 1.31 -8.08
CA PRO A 48 15.08 1.39 -9.28
C PRO A 48 15.59 2.51 -10.19
N ALA A 49 15.42 2.35 -11.49
CA ALA A 49 15.66 3.43 -12.45
C ALA A 49 14.55 4.49 -12.38
N VAL A 50 13.32 4.07 -12.12
CA VAL A 50 12.13 4.92 -12.11
C VAL A 50 11.36 4.75 -10.79
N LEU A 51 10.92 5.88 -10.20
CA LEU A 51 9.94 5.92 -9.12
C LEU A 51 8.60 6.40 -9.67
N ILE A 52 7.57 5.58 -9.52
CA ILE A 52 6.20 5.92 -9.90
C ILE A 52 5.45 6.30 -8.63
N ASP A 53 5.27 7.60 -8.42
CA ASP A 53 4.59 8.15 -7.24
C ASP A 53 3.08 8.16 -7.45
N ILE A 54 2.38 7.31 -6.70
CA ILE A 54 0.93 7.16 -6.79
C ILE A 54 0.15 7.99 -5.76
N ASN A 55 0.82 8.94 -5.07
CA ASN A 55 0.18 9.78 -4.06
C ASN A 55 -0.85 10.76 -4.66
N GLY A 56 -0.77 11.06 -5.96
CA GLY A 56 -1.73 11.91 -6.68
C GLY A 56 -2.97 11.18 -7.21
N ILE A 57 -3.13 9.88 -6.94
CA ILE A 57 -4.26 9.09 -7.45
C ILE A 57 -5.36 9.00 -6.39
N ASP A 58 -6.31 9.93 -6.42
CA ASP A 58 -7.37 10.05 -5.41
C ASP A 58 -8.25 8.81 -5.30
N GLU A 59 -8.54 8.13 -6.43
CA GLU A 59 -9.38 6.92 -6.46
C GLU A 59 -8.80 5.74 -5.64
N LEU A 60 -7.53 5.78 -5.29
CA LEU A 60 -6.88 4.78 -4.44
C LEU A 60 -7.05 5.07 -2.94
N SER A 61 -7.71 6.14 -2.54
CA SER A 61 -7.88 6.54 -1.13
C SER A 61 -9.33 6.40 -0.69
N GLY A 62 -9.52 6.15 0.59
CA GLY A 62 -10.85 6.12 1.22
C GLY A 62 -11.14 4.83 1.96
N VAL A 63 -12.18 4.90 2.81
CA VAL A 63 -12.72 3.78 3.59
C VAL A 63 -14.23 3.75 3.37
N SER A 64 -14.77 2.59 3.07
CA SER A 64 -16.22 2.37 2.97
C SER A 64 -16.61 1.05 3.62
N ALA A 65 -17.80 0.98 4.19
CA ALA A 65 -18.35 -0.23 4.76
C ALA A 65 -19.72 -0.53 4.14
N ALA A 66 -19.92 -1.77 3.71
CA ALA A 66 -21.19 -2.25 3.20
C ALA A 66 -21.31 -3.76 3.41
N GLY A 67 -22.50 -4.23 3.80
CA GLY A 67 -22.80 -5.65 3.93
C GLY A 67 -21.88 -6.40 4.91
N GLY A 68 -21.41 -5.74 5.98
CA GLY A 68 -20.51 -6.32 6.96
C GLY A 68 -19.05 -6.46 6.49
N ARG A 69 -18.69 -5.81 5.39
CA ARG A 69 -17.32 -5.75 4.84
C ARG A 69 -16.82 -4.30 4.82
N VAL A 70 -15.53 -4.12 5.02
CA VAL A 70 -14.84 -2.83 4.83
C VAL A 70 -13.98 -2.93 3.58
N THR A 71 -14.07 -1.91 2.74
CA THR A 71 -13.17 -1.70 1.61
C THR A 71 -12.28 -0.51 1.92
N ILE A 72 -10.97 -0.68 1.80
CA ILE A 72 -9.98 0.35 2.09
C ILE A 72 -9.12 0.55 0.85
N GLY A 73 -9.05 1.77 0.36
CA GLY A 73 -8.20 2.14 -0.76
C GLY A 73 -6.72 1.96 -0.41
N ALA A 74 -5.92 1.52 -1.39
CA ALA A 74 -4.51 1.21 -1.19
C ALA A 74 -3.69 2.41 -0.68
N MET A 75 -4.05 3.63 -1.05
CA MET A 75 -3.39 4.87 -0.64
C MET A 75 -3.97 5.51 0.62
N THR A 76 -4.98 4.88 1.23
CA THR A 76 -5.49 5.31 2.53
C THR A 76 -4.37 5.29 3.56
N ARG A 77 -4.13 6.43 4.21
CA ARG A 77 -3.12 6.54 5.27
C ARG A 77 -3.53 5.70 6.47
N GLU A 78 -2.55 5.12 7.14
CA GLU A 78 -2.78 4.27 8.31
C GLU A 78 -3.54 5.04 9.41
N TYR A 79 -3.18 6.31 9.68
CA TYR A 79 -3.89 7.14 10.66
C TYR A 79 -5.36 7.43 10.28
N VAL A 80 -5.69 7.49 8.98
CA VAL A 80 -7.07 7.67 8.51
C VAL A 80 -7.88 6.41 8.75
N ALA A 81 -7.30 5.25 8.48
CA ALA A 81 -7.94 3.97 8.79
C ALA A 81 -8.09 3.77 10.30
N GLU A 82 -7.09 4.19 11.12
CA GLU A 82 -7.12 4.16 12.59
C GLU A 82 -8.27 4.99 13.16
N ALA A 83 -8.52 6.18 12.59
CA ALA A 83 -9.59 7.07 13.03
C ALA A 83 -10.97 6.73 12.44
N SER A 84 -11.09 5.69 11.62
CA SER A 84 -12.33 5.36 10.91
C SER A 84 -13.31 4.60 11.79
N GLU A 85 -14.49 5.15 12.06
CA GLU A 85 -15.59 4.45 12.73
C GLU A 85 -16.01 3.19 11.95
N ALA A 86 -16.01 3.25 10.61
CA ALA A 86 -16.33 2.10 9.76
C ALA A 86 -15.37 0.92 9.97
N VAL A 87 -14.08 1.21 10.21
CA VAL A 87 -13.08 0.19 10.56
C VAL A 87 -13.33 -0.33 11.97
N ALA A 88 -13.55 0.56 12.94
CA ALA A 88 -13.76 0.18 14.35
C ALA A 88 -14.97 -0.73 14.51
N ASP A 89 -16.09 -0.39 13.86
CA ASP A 89 -17.36 -1.11 14.01
C ASP A 89 -17.38 -2.44 13.25
N THR A 90 -16.69 -2.52 12.09
CA THR A 90 -16.82 -3.68 11.19
C THR A 90 -15.66 -4.66 11.32
N VAL A 91 -14.44 -4.17 11.57
CA VAL A 91 -13.21 -4.99 11.62
C VAL A 91 -12.35 -4.64 12.84
N PRO A 92 -12.84 -4.94 14.08
CA PRO A 92 -12.20 -4.52 15.32
C PRO A 92 -10.76 -5.03 15.48
N LEU A 93 -10.39 -6.15 14.86
CA LEU A 93 -9.01 -6.63 14.85
C LEU A 93 -8.07 -5.65 14.12
N LEU A 94 -8.51 -5.10 12.98
CA LEU A 94 -7.74 -4.10 12.26
C LEU A 94 -7.63 -2.80 13.10
N ALA A 95 -8.75 -2.36 13.69
CA ALA A 95 -8.77 -1.18 14.56
C ALA A 95 -7.79 -1.32 15.75
N ALA A 96 -7.71 -2.51 16.35
CA ALA A 96 -6.78 -2.78 17.44
C ALA A 96 -5.31 -2.86 17.00
N ALA A 97 -5.04 -3.27 15.77
CA ALA A 97 -3.68 -3.41 15.25
C ALA A 97 -3.07 -2.10 14.75
N LEU A 98 -3.88 -1.21 14.16
CA LEU A 98 -3.39 0.04 13.56
C LEU A 98 -2.57 0.91 14.51
N PRO A 99 -2.94 1.13 15.80
CA PRO A 99 -2.14 1.89 16.75
C PRO A 99 -0.77 1.27 17.08
N LEU A 100 -0.60 -0.03 16.81
CA LEU A 100 0.64 -0.77 17.07
C LEU A 100 1.68 -0.56 15.96
N ILE A 101 1.28 -0.06 14.79
CA ILE A 101 2.17 0.17 13.65
C ILE A 101 3.07 1.37 13.95
N GLY A 102 4.34 1.10 14.24
CA GLY A 102 5.35 2.13 14.45
C GLY A 102 4.90 3.24 15.41
N HIS A 103 5.04 4.48 14.97
CA HIS A 103 4.60 5.66 15.70
C HIS A 103 3.82 6.62 14.77
N GLU A 104 3.18 7.64 15.33
CA GLU A 104 2.29 8.57 14.63
C GLU A 104 2.91 9.15 13.34
N ALA A 105 4.19 9.54 13.36
CA ALA A 105 4.85 10.06 12.18
C ALA A 105 4.99 9.02 11.04
N ILE A 106 5.09 7.73 11.37
CA ILE A 106 5.07 6.64 10.39
C ILE A 106 3.66 6.51 9.82
N ARG A 107 2.64 6.40 10.70
CA ARG A 107 1.23 6.21 10.30
C ARG A 107 0.65 7.41 9.54
N SER A 108 1.17 8.61 9.76
CA SER A 108 0.76 9.81 9.00
C SER A 108 1.13 9.75 7.51
N ARG A 109 2.11 8.94 7.14
CA ARG A 109 2.59 8.75 5.77
C ARG A 109 2.37 7.34 5.25
N GLY A 110 2.51 6.34 6.10
CA GLY A 110 2.26 4.93 5.79
C GLY A 110 0.87 4.74 5.19
N THR A 111 0.74 3.79 4.26
CA THR A 111 -0.51 3.47 3.58
C THR A 111 -0.84 2.00 3.72
N ILE A 112 -2.12 1.69 3.79
CA ILE A 112 -2.60 0.30 3.91
C ILE A 112 -2.04 -0.57 2.78
N GLY A 113 -2.19 -0.14 1.53
CA GLY A 113 -1.70 -0.88 0.37
C GLY A 113 -0.18 -0.97 0.30
N GLY A 114 0.53 0.09 0.71
CA GLY A 114 2.00 0.11 0.73
C GLY A 114 2.58 -0.93 1.69
N SER A 115 2.04 -1.01 2.91
CA SER A 115 2.44 -2.01 3.91
C SER A 115 2.14 -3.43 3.43
N LEU A 116 0.94 -3.66 2.89
CA LEU A 116 0.54 -4.95 2.34
C LEU A 116 1.38 -5.34 1.11
N ALA A 117 1.69 -4.41 0.21
CA ALA A 117 2.51 -4.68 -0.98
C ALA A 117 3.96 -4.98 -0.60
N HIS A 118 4.52 -4.27 0.38
CA HIS A 118 5.86 -4.54 0.90
C HIS A 118 5.96 -5.91 1.56
N ALA A 119 4.88 -6.37 2.19
CA ALA A 119 4.75 -7.71 2.76
C ALA A 119 5.88 -8.10 3.73
N ASP A 120 6.38 -7.15 4.52
CA ASP A 120 7.34 -7.46 5.59
C ASP A 120 6.71 -8.48 6.55
N PRO A 121 7.36 -9.63 6.80
CA PRO A 121 6.83 -10.66 7.69
C PRO A 121 6.70 -10.21 9.14
N ALA A 122 7.38 -9.14 9.54
CA ALA A 122 7.28 -8.54 10.87
C ALA A 122 6.19 -7.46 10.98
N ALA A 123 5.56 -7.07 9.86
CA ALA A 123 4.52 -6.05 9.86
C ALA A 123 3.17 -6.59 10.33
N GLU A 124 2.39 -5.74 10.98
CA GLU A 124 1.08 -6.06 11.56
C GLU A 124 0.03 -6.33 10.50
N LEU A 125 -0.03 -5.47 9.45
CA LEU A 125 -1.11 -5.53 8.44
C LEU A 125 -1.17 -6.83 7.64
N PRO A 126 -0.06 -7.46 7.20
CA PRO A 126 -0.13 -8.77 6.56
C PRO A 126 -0.73 -9.86 7.44
N ALA A 127 -0.38 -9.87 8.74
CA ALA A 127 -0.92 -10.83 9.70
C ALA A 127 -2.42 -10.60 9.95
N VAL A 128 -2.83 -9.34 10.11
CA VAL A 128 -4.23 -8.96 10.29
C VAL A 128 -5.04 -9.31 9.04
N ALA A 129 -4.56 -8.97 7.84
CA ALA A 129 -5.22 -9.30 6.59
C ALA A 129 -5.43 -10.82 6.44
N ARG A 130 -4.42 -11.60 6.82
CA ARG A 130 -4.50 -13.07 6.82
C ARG A 130 -5.54 -13.61 7.82
N ALA A 131 -5.57 -13.04 9.03
CA ALA A 131 -6.52 -13.44 10.08
C ALA A 131 -7.99 -13.09 9.75
N LEU A 132 -8.18 -12.07 8.92
CA LEU A 132 -9.50 -11.61 8.47
C LEU A 132 -9.94 -12.22 7.14
N ASP A 133 -9.16 -13.13 6.56
CA ASP A 133 -9.37 -13.68 5.21
C ASP A 133 -9.62 -12.55 4.17
N ALA A 134 -8.79 -11.50 4.25
CA ALA A 134 -8.93 -10.33 3.40
C ALA A 134 -8.69 -10.68 1.92
N GLU A 135 -9.27 -9.87 1.05
CA GLU A 135 -9.09 -9.94 -0.40
C GLU A 135 -8.38 -8.68 -0.89
N PHE A 136 -7.39 -8.85 -1.76
CA PHE A 136 -6.67 -7.76 -2.41
C PHE A 136 -7.14 -7.62 -3.85
N VAL A 137 -7.68 -6.46 -4.19
CA VAL A 137 -7.99 -6.10 -5.57
C VAL A 137 -6.74 -5.49 -6.20
N VAL A 138 -6.22 -6.16 -7.22
CA VAL A 138 -4.98 -5.77 -7.92
C VAL A 138 -5.30 -5.44 -9.35
N ARG A 139 -4.83 -4.28 -9.83
CA ARG A 139 -4.96 -3.87 -11.23
C ARG A 139 -3.63 -3.99 -11.98
N GLY A 140 -3.69 -4.52 -13.18
CA GLY A 140 -2.55 -4.67 -14.08
C GLY A 140 -2.97 -4.45 -15.54
N PRO A 141 -2.03 -4.59 -16.50
CA PRO A 141 -2.33 -4.36 -17.92
C PRO A 141 -3.46 -5.24 -18.46
N SER A 142 -3.63 -6.44 -17.90
CA SER A 142 -4.68 -7.39 -18.30
C SER A 142 -6.02 -7.18 -17.57
N GLY A 143 -6.16 -6.12 -16.77
CA GLY A 143 -7.35 -5.82 -16.00
C GLY A 143 -7.20 -6.06 -14.50
N GLU A 144 -8.33 -6.24 -13.83
CA GLU A 144 -8.42 -6.41 -12.38
C GLU A 144 -8.48 -7.89 -12.00
N ARG A 145 -7.83 -8.23 -10.88
CA ARG A 145 -7.92 -9.56 -10.28
C ARG A 145 -8.01 -9.46 -8.75
N VAL A 146 -8.62 -10.44 -8.13
CA VAL A 146 -8.70 -10.57 -6.67
C VAL A 146 -7.71 -11.63 -6.20
N ILE A 147 -6.92 -11.28 -5.18
CA ILE A 147 -5.95 -12.19 -4.56
C ILE A 147 -6.37 -12.36 -3.08
N PRO A 148 -6.71 -13.58 -2.64
CA PRO A 148 -6.92 -13.86 -1.23
C PRO A 148 -5.65 -13.68 -0.40
N ALA A 149 -5.78 -13.24 0.83
CA ALA A 149 -4.64 -12.96 1.71
C ALA A 149 -3.77 -14.20 2.02
N ASP A 150 -4.33 -15.42 1.90
CA ASP A 150 -3.59 -16.68 2.09
C ASP A 150 -2.62 -17.01 0.96
N ARG A 151 -2.77 -16.37 -0.22
CA ARG A 151 -1.94 -16.58 -1.40
C ARG A 151 -0.93 -15.47 -1.66
N LYS A 152 -0.94 -14.39 -0.85
CA LYS A 152 -0.09 -13.24 -1.09
C LYS A 152 1.40 -13.50 -0.83
N SER A 153 1.72 -14.40 0.08
CA SER A 153 3.10 -14.72 0.48
C SER A 153 3.76 -15.81 -0.36
N VAL A 154 3.16 -16.18 -1.49
CA VAL A 154 3.74 -17.13 -2.45
C VAL A 154 4.28 -16.32 -3.63
N VAL A 155 5.44 -15.74 -3.43
CA VAL A 155 6.33 -15.24 -4.48
C VAL A 155 7.65 -15.95 -4.34
#